data_5ba7360e9935c6cd3d3a347dd5591ef7
#
_entry.id   5ba7360e9935c6cd3d3a347dd5591ef7
#
_cell.length_a   1.000
_cell.length_b   1.000
_cell.length_c   1.000
_cell.angle_alpha   90.00
_cell.angle_beta   90.00
_cell.angle_gamma   90.00
#
_symmetry.space_group_name_H-M   'P 1'
#
loop_
_entity.id
_entity.type
_entity.pdbx_description
1 polymer ?
#
loop_
_entity_poly.entity_id
_entity_poly.type
_entity_poly.pdbx_seq_one_letter_code
_entity_poly.pdbx_strand_id
1 'polypeptide(L)'
;MSARGKLADVRRGLEERYRRLADARKIRPAAAVAARFIEIDGATQGALVSIQLFTTIIPLIIIGFDYFSGFAENASPGTLLIRELGLVSPLTERVRAAFGDSSAFRTSWTFIGVAGFLVWGIPMSITIAGIFAKAWRREQFGLAQRLLRGATWFLLYLTIIAIRGRITLGGDHVGAIRTLLFVAALVPVWIFWSLTPVLLVRNGGRGLRYLALAGLAGVVIDATILPVAARIFFPRLLSGWNGLGPMGVAMALMTWCGLIGIGWVVTACVGAVLWERTAPSETVIESETDITPG
;
A
#
# COMPACT_ATOMS: atom_id res chain seq x y z
N MET A 1 25.75 40.07 5.03
CA MET A 1 26.18 38.96 4.16
C MET A 1 26.06 39.37 2.70
N SER A 2 27.16 39.35 1.94
CA SER A 2 27.18 39.78 0.54
C SER A 2 26.39 38.82 -0.36
N ALA A 3 25.72 39.36 -1.37
CA ALA A 3 24.99 38.55 -2.37
C ALA A 3 25.87 37.47 -3.04
N ARG A 4 27.18 37.77 -3.17
CA ARG A 4 28.19 36.79 -3.66
C ARG A 4 28.37 35.58 -2.72
N GLY A 5 28.29 35.77 -1.40
CA GLY A 5 28.37 34.66 -0.44
C GLY A 5 27.17 33.69 -0.55
N LYS A 6 25.97 34.23 -0.67
CA LYS A 6 24.75 33.41 -0.86
C LYS A 6 24.80 32.58 -2.14
N LEU A 7 25.28 33.17 -3.26
CA LEU A 7 25.42 32.44 -4.52
C LEU A 7 26.45 31.31 -4.46
N ALA A 8 27.57 31.54 -3.76
CA ALA A 8 28.62 30.51 -3.56
C ALA A 8 28.10 29.34 -2.69
N ASP A 9 27.27 29.61 -1.69
CA ASP A 9 26.68 28.58 -0.83
C ASP A 9 25.64 27.75 -1.57
N VAL A 10 24.78 28.39 -2.37
CA VAL A 10 23.81 27.70 -3.25
C VAL A 10 24.52 26.81 -4.25
N ARG A 11 25.59 27.31 -4.89
CA ARG A 11 26.36 26.52 -5.86
C ARG A 11 27.02 25.31 -5.20
N ARG A 12 27.66 25.46 -4.05
CA ARG A 12 28.22 24.34 -3.28
C ARG A 12 27.16 23.30 -2.91
N GLY A 13 26.01 23.74 -2.43
CA GLY A 13 24.89 22.84 -2.12
C GLY A 13 24.41 22.05 -3.34
N LEU A 14 24.34 22.66 -4.52
CA LEU A 14 23.99 21.98 -5.78
C LEU A 14 25.05 20.95 -6.18
N GLU A 15 26.34 21.30 -6.14
CA GLU A 15 27.45 20.40 -6.47
C GLU A 15 27.48 19.16 -5.55
N GLU A 16 27.23 19.34 -4.25
CA GLU A 16 27.13 18.24 -3.30
C GLU A 16 25.95 17.33 -3.58
N ARG A 17 24.81 17.90 -3.99
CA ARG A 17 23.62 17.13 -4.39
C ARG A 17 23.86 16.32 -5.66
N TYR A 18 24.50 16.91 -6.68
CA TYR A 18 24.89 16.19 -7.90
C TYR A 18 25.84 15.03 -7.62
N ARG A 19 26.87 15.23 -6.79
CA ARG A 19 27.79 14.16 -6.38
C ARG A 19 27.05 13.02 -5.66
N ARG A 20 26.18 13.36 -4.71
CA ARG A 20 25.40 12.38 -3.96
C ARG A 20 24.51 11.52 -4.87
N LEU A 21 23.83 12.13 -5.85
CA LEU A 21 23.02 11.41 -6.84
C LEU A 21 23.88 10.53 -7.75
N ALA A 22 25.03 11.03 -8.20
CA ALA A 22 25.94 10.26 -9.04
C ALA A 22 26.49 9.02 -8.31
N ASP A 23 26.83 9.14 -7.04
CA ASP A 23 27.29 8.02 -6.22
C ASP A 23 26.17 7.03 -5.91
N ALA A 24 24.97 7.52 -5.58
CA ALA A 24 23.82 6.67 -5.36
C ALA A 24 23.45 5.85 -6.62
N ARG A 25 23.65 6.39 -7.82
CA ARG A 25 23.43 5.69 -9.09
C ARG A 25 24.43 4.57 -9.36
N LYS A 26 25.64 4.61 -8.81
CA LYS A 26 26.65 3.56 -8.94
C LYS A 26 26.38 2.31 -8.11
N ILE A 27 25.64 2.45 -7.01
CA ILE A 27 25.28 1.33 -6.11
C ILE A 27 24.27 0.42 -6.83
N ARG A 28 24.33 -0.90 -6.62
CA ARG A 28 23.30 -1.82 -7.16
C ARG A 28 21.92 -1.42 -6.69
N PRO A 29 20.87 -1.46 -7.56
CA PRO A 29 19.53 -1.00 -7.21
C PRO A 29 18.97 -1.62 -5.93
N ALA A 30 19.16 -2.92 -5.76
CA ALA A 30 18.70 -3.63 -4.57
C ALA A 30 19.38 -3.14 -3.28
N ALA A 31 20.69 -2.86 -3.33
CA ALA A 31 21.42 -2.31 -2.18
C ALA A 31 20.95 -0.89 -1.85
N ALA A 32 20.64 -0.07 -2.86
CA ALA A 32 20.08 1.26 -2.65
C ALA A 32 18.68 1.22 -2.00
N VAL A 33 17.83 0.28 -2.41
CA VAL A 33 16.50 0.05 -1.79
C VAL A 33 16.67 -0.42 -0.35
N ALA A 34 17.57 -1.37 -0.08
CA ALA A 34 17.84 -1.85 1.27
C ALA A 34 18.37 -0.70 2.18
N ALA A 35 19.29 0.10 1.67
CA ALA A 35 19.80 1.26 2.40
C ALA A 35 18.67 2.28 2.71
N ARG A 36 17.78 2.55 1.73
CA ARG A 36 16.63 3.43 1.93
C ARG A 36 15.64 2.85 2.95
N PHE A 37 15.40 1.55 2.90
CA PHE A 37 14.53 0.86 3.87
C PHE A 37 15.08 0.98 5.30
N ILE A 38 16.39 0.81 5.47
CA ILE A 38 17.05 0.99 6.78
C ILE A 38 17.01 2.46 7.21
N GLU A 39 17.30 3.40 6.31
CA GLU A 39 17.29 4.85 6.57
C GLU A 39 15.97 5.34 7.16
N ILE A 40 14.85 4.84 6.65
CA ILE A 40 13.51 5.25 7.12
C ILE A 40 12.97 4.41 8.28
N ASP A 41 13.79 3.51 8.83
CA ASP A 41 13.36 2.51 9.82
C ASP A 41 12.17 1.68 9.31
N GLY A 42 12.34 1.12 8.12
CA GLY A 42 11.27 0.46 7.35
C GLY A 42 10.60 -0.69 8.09
N ALA A 43 11.33 -1.41 8.95
CA ALA A 43 10.77 -2.50 9.75
C ALA A 43 9.71 -1.98 10.75
N THR A 44 10.05 -0.93 11.50
CA THR A 44 9.13 -0.28 12.45
C THR A 44 7.95 0.36 11.73
N GLN A 45 8.19 1.04 10.58
CA GLN A 45 7.12 1.63 9.78
C GLN A 45 6.17 0.53 9.25
N GLY A 46 6.71 -0.60 8.78
CA GLY A 46 5.92 -1.75 8.33
C GLY A 46 5.08 -2.36 9.46
N ALA A 47 5.66 -2.49 10.66
CA ALA A 47 4.94 -2.97 11.84
C ALA A 47 3.80 -2.02 12.25
N LEU A 48 4.02 -0.71 12.21
CA LEU A 48 2.98 0.29 12.49
C LEU A 48 1.82 0.18 11.48
N VAL A 49 2.13 0.09 10.19
CA VAL A 49 1.11 -0.13 9.15
C VAL A 49 0.37 -1.44 9.37
N SER A 50 1.07 -2.50 9.77
CA SER A 50 0.49 -3.81 10.06
C SER A 50 -0.58 -3.75 11.14
N ILE A 51 -0.26 -3.12 12.27
CA ILE A 51 -1.19 -2.97 13.40
C ILE A 51 -2.41 -2.12 12.98
N GLN A 52 -2.16 -1.02 12.27
CA GLN A 52 -3.22 -0.14 11.78
C GLN A 52 -4.11 -0.82 10.74
N LEU A 53 -3.52 -1.59 9.83
CA LEU A 53 -4.25 -2.36 8.83
C LEU A 53 -5.10 -3.45 9.50
N PHE A 54 -4.53 -4.20 10.44
CA PHE A 54 -5.24 -5.23 11.18
C PHE A 54 -6.45 -4.67 11.93
N THR A 55 -6.28 -3.54 12.62
CA THR A 55 -7.37 -2.89 13.34
C THR A 55 -8.40 -2.24 12.40
N THR A 56 -8.00 -1.80 11.21
CA THR A 56 -8.90 -1.21 10.20
C THR A 56 -9.67 -2.28 9.41
N ILE A 57 -9.12 -3.49 9.29
CA ILE A 57 -9.74 -4.56 8.48
C ILE A 57 -11.09 -4.99 9.05
N ILE A 58 -11.26 -4.98 10.37
CA ILE A 58 -12.51 -5.36 11.05
C ILE A 58 -13.64 -4.37 10.71
N PRO A 59 -13.51 -3.06 10.93
CA PRO A 59 -14.51 -2.08 10.47
C PRO A 59 -14.75 -2.14 8.97
N LEU A 60 -13.70 -2.37 8.19
CA LEU A 60 -13.79 -2.45 6.74
C LEU A 60 -14.61 -3.66 6.28
N ILE A 61 -14.41 -4.80 6.92
CA ILE A 61 -15.22 -6.00 6.69
C ILE A 61 -16.68 -5.71 7.02
N ILE A 62 -16.97 -5.03 8.12
CA ILE A 62 -18.32 -4.67 8.54
C ILE A 62 -18.99 -3.77 7.49
N ILE A 63 -18.32 -2.68 7.07
CA ILE A 63 -18.84 -1.77 6.04
C ILE A 63 -18.99 -2.49 4.71
N GLY A 64 -17.94 -3.21 4.29
CA GLY A 64 -17.93 -3.93 3.03
C GLY A 64 -19.06 -4.95 2.96
N PHE A 65 -19.35 -5.60 4.07
CA PHE A 65 -20.42 -6.57 4.17
C PHE A 65 -21.80 -5.94 3.95
N ASP A 66 -22.04 -4.79 4.58
CA ASP A 66 -23.33 -4.09 4.47
C ASP A 66 -23.59 -3.56 3.04
N TYR A 67 -22.55 -3.01 2.42
CA TYR A 67 -22.61 -2.49 1.04
C TYR A 67 -22.61 -3.57 -0.05
N PHE A 68 -21.85 -4.66 0.15
CA PHE A 68 -21.71 -5.71 -0.87
C PHE A 68 -22.72 -6.85 -0.72
N SER A 69 -23.34 -7.05 0.46
CA SER A 69 -24.37 -8.07 0.66
C SER A 69 -25.64 -7.82 -0.15
N GLY A 70 -25.93 -6.57 -0.54
CA GLY A 70 -26.98 -6.22 -1.47
C GLY A 70 -26.74 -6.69 -2.93
N PHE A 71 -25.50 -7.06 -3.26
CA PHE A 71 -25.08 -7.52 -4.59
C PHE A 71 -24.71 -9.01 -4.66
N ALA A 72 -24.56 -9.68 -3.51
CA ALA A 72 -24.22 -11.11 -3.45
C ALA A 72 -24.91 -11.74 -2.23
N GLU A 73 -26.04 -12.37 -2.45
CA GLU A 73 -26.91 -12.96 -1.41
C GLU A 73 -26.22 -13.96 -0.48
N ASN A 74 -25.00 -14.41 -0.78
CA ASN A 74 -24.25 -15.43 -0.04
C ASN A 74 -22.79 -15.07 0.31
N ALA A 75 -22.38 -13.79 0.25
CA ALA A 75 -20.99 -13.41 0.54
C ALA A 75 -20.78 -13.03 2.01
N SER A 76 -20.39 -13.97 2.87
CA SER A 76 -19.88 -13.64 4.22
C SER A 76 -18.42 -13.16 4.14
N PRO A 77 -17.95 -12.33 5.10
CA PRO A 77 -16.55 -11.91 5.16
C PRO A 77 -15.59 -13.08 5.14
N GLY A 78 -15.93 -14.16 5.83
CA GLY A 78 -15.20 -15.41 5.80
C GLY A 78 -15.14 -16.03 4.40
N THR A 79 -16.23 -15.98 3.64
CA THR A 79 -16.29 -16.50 2.26
C THR A 79 -15.37 -15.71 1.31
N LEU A 80 -15.33 -14.38 1.44
CA LEU A 80 -14.42 -13.55 0.65
C LEU A 80 -12.97 -13.87 0.98
N LEU A 81 -12.62 -13.98 2.26
CA LEU A 81 -11.28 -14.33 2.70
C LEU A 81 -10.86 -15.73 2.20
N ILE A 82 -11.75 -16.71 2.30
CA ILE A 82 -11.55 -18.08 1.79
C ILE A 82 -11.25 -18.06 0.29
N ARG A 83 -12.02 -17.30 -0.47
CA ARG A 83 -11.92 -17.21 -1.93
C ARG A 83 -10.62 -16.47 -2.36
N GLU A 84 -10.31 -15.32 -1.75
CA GLU A 84 -9.12 -14.55 -2.08
C GLU A 84 -7.82 -15.30 -1.72
N LEU A 85 -7.81 -16.03 -0.63
CA LEU A 85 -6.66 -16.78 -0.16
C LEU A 85 -6.60 -18.22 -0.71
N GLY A 86 -7.64 -18.65 -1.45
CA GLY A 86 -7.72 -20.00 -2.03
C GLY A 86 -7.72 -21.10 -0.96
N LEU A 87 -8.39 -20.85 0.19
CA LEU A 87 -8.44 -21.81 1.29
C LEU A 87 -9.32 -23.02 0.96
N VAL A 88 -8.84 -24.21 1.33
CA VAL A 88 -9.58 -25.48 1.21
C VAL A 88 -9.90 -26.04 2.60
N SER A 89 -10.88 -26.96 2.69
CA SER A 89 -11.18 -27.67 3.95
C SER A 89 -9.92 -28.38 4.50
N PRO A 90 -9.73 -28.38 5.84
CA PRO A 90 -10.60 -27.90 6.93
C PRO A 90 -10.46 -26.40 7.29
N LEU A 91 -9.56 -25.65 6.62
CA LEU A 91 -9.29 -24.24 6.95
C LEU A 91 -10.48 -23.33 6.64
N THR A 92 -11.25 -23.66 5.59
CA THR A 92 -12.47 -22.96 5.19
C THR A 92 -13.49 -22.90 6.33
N GLU A 93 -13.72 -24.04 7.00
CA GLU A 93 -14.69 -24.13 8.09
C GLU A 93 -14.31 -23.30 9.30
N ARG A 94 -13.03 -23.21 9.60
CA ARG A 94 -12.49 -22.42 10.72
C ARG A 94 -12.60 -20.93 10.48
N VAL A 95 -12.27 -20.46 9.27
CA VAL A 95 -12.44 -19.07 8.89
C VAL A 95 -13.91 -18.70 8.94
N ARG A 96 -14.80 -19.59 8.44
CA ARG A 96 -16.26 -19.38 8.50
C ARG A 96 -16.77 -19.33 9.94
N ALA A 97 -16.31 -20.22 10.79
CA ALA A 97 -16.66 -20.24 12.22
C ALA A 97 -16.15 -19.01 12.98
N ALA A 98 -14.95 -18.49 12.63
CA ALA A 98 -14.38 -17.31 13.25
C ALA A 98 -15.13 -16.00 12.88
N PHE A 99 -15.68 -15.92 11.66
CA PHE A 99 -16.40 -14.73 11.18
C PHE A 99 -17.91 -14.80 11.38
N GLY A 100 -18.47 -15.95 11.84
CA GLY A 100 -19.89 -16.10 12.16
C GLY A 100 -20.84 -16.07 10.96
N ASP A 101 -22.14 -16.19 11.26
CA ASP A 101 -23.21 -16.08 10.26
C ASP A 101 -23.56 -14.63 9.94
N SER A 102 -23.75 -14.34 8.67
CA SER A 102 -23.98 -13.00 8.13
C SER A 102 -25.27 -12.32 8.58
N SER A 103 -26.25 -13.10 9.04
CA SER A 103 -27.57 -12.59 9.39
C SER A 103 -27.62 -11.74 10.65
N ALA A 104 -26.68 -11.95 11.59
CA ALA A 104 -26.64 -11.25 12.87
C ALA A 104 -26.07 -9.83 12.79
N PHE A 105 -25.45 -9.43 11.68
CA PHE A 105 -24.66 -8.19 11.57
C PHE A 105 -25.36 -7.04 10.83
N ARG A 106 -26.60 -7.21 10.41
CA ARG A 106 -27.21 -6.39 9.34
C ARG A 106 -27.65 -4.95 9.68
N THR A 107 -27.89 -4.54 10.89
CA THR A 107 -28.57 -3.24 11.07
C THR A 107 -27.92 -2.27 12.06
N SER A 108 -27.20 -2.75 13.06
CA SER A 108 -26.61 -1.88 14.10
C SER A 108 -25.12 -1.61 13.91
N TRP A 109 -24.48 -2.29 12.98
CA TRP A 109 -23.03 -2.36 12.85
C TRP A 109 -22.46 -1.38 11.84
N THR A 110 -23.26 -0.84 10.90
CA THR A 110 -22.75 0.16 9.92
C THR A 110 -22.21 1.39 10.60
N PHE A 111 -22.89 1.89 11.63
CA PHE A 111 -22.39 3.04 12.39
C PHE A 111 -21.07 2.72 13.11
N ILE A 112 -20.98 1.55 13.74
CA ILE A 112 -19.77 1.07 14.41
C ILE A 112 -18.64 0.85 13.38
N GLY A 113 -18.98 0.30 12.21
CA GLY A 113 -18.04 0.12 11.10
C GLY A 113 -17.48 1.46 10.61
N VAL A 114 -18.33 2.44 10.33
CA VAL A 114 -17.92 3.78 9.89
C VAL A 114 -17.12 4.48 10.97
N ALA A 115 -17.58 4.48 12.22
CA ALA A 115 -16.85 5.06 13.35
C ALA A 115 -15.48 4.39 13.55
N GLY A 116 -15.43 3.06 13.51
CA GLY A 116 -14.18 2.30 13.58
C GLY A 116 -13.25 2.59 12.43
N PHE A 117 -13.77 2.71 11.20
CA PHE A 117 -12.98 3.11 10.03
C PHE A 117 -12.39 4.52 10.20
N LEU A 118 -13.16 5.47 10.69
CA LEU A 118 -12.66 6.82 10.95
C LEU A 118 -11.59 6.83 12.05
N VAL A 119 -11.79 6.08 13.12
CA VAL A 119 -10.84 6.01 14.25
C VAL A 119 -9.52 5.34 13.87
N TRP A 120 -9.55 4.30 13.04
CA TRP A 120 -8.36 3.50 12.71
C TRP A 120 -7.80 3.80 11.32
N GLY A 121 -8.64 4.10 10.34
CA GLY A 121 -8.23 4.43 8.96
C GLY A 121 -7.53 5.79 8.85
N ILE A 122 -7.93 6.76 9.69
CA ILE A 122 -7.29 8.08 9.72
C ILE A 122 -5.81 7.99 10.13
N PRO A 123 -5.43 7.38 11.28
CA PRO A 123 -4.02 7.20 11.63
C PRO A 123 -3.22 6.44 10.58
N MET A 124 -3.80 5.41 9.97
CA MET A 124 -3.16 4.65 8.91
C MET A 124 -2.83 5.53 7.69
N SER A 125 -3.77 6.36 7.27
CA SER A 125 -3.59 7.30 6.17
C SER A 125 -2.44 8.28 6.41
N ILE A 126 -2.34 8.81 7.64
CA ILE A 126 -1.26 9.70 8.07
C ILE A 126 0.09 8.97 8.06
N THR A 127 0.11 7.73 8.55
CA THR A 127 1.33 6.89 8.59
C THR A 127 1.85 6.61 7.19
N ILE A 128 0.98 6.21 6.26
CA ILE A 128 1.35 5.92 4.87
C ILE A 128 1.91 7.18 4.18
N ALA A 129 1.24 8.32 4.32
CA ALA A 129 1.74 9.58 3.76
C ALA A 129 3.12 9.95 4.35
N GLY A 130 3.33 9.69 5.65
CA GLY A 130 4.62 9.89 6.31
C GLY A 130 5.73 8.97 5.79
N ILE A 131 5.40 7.69 5.53
CA ILE A 131 6.34 6.70 4.96
C ILE A 131 6.79 7.13 3.57
N PHE A 132 5.83 7.50 2.69
CA PHE A 132 6.16 7.97 1.35
C PHE A 132 7.02 9.23 1.37
N ALA A 133 6.68 10.22 2.21
CA ALA A 133 7.48 11.44 2.34
C ALA A 133 8.92 11.12 2.79
N LYS A 134 9.11 10.25 3.80
CA LYS A 134 10.44 9.80 4.25
C LYS A 134 11.20 9.05 3.16
N ALA A 135 10.54 8.06 2.50
CA ALA A 135 11.16 7.27 1.44
C ALA A 135 11.62 8.13 0.26
N TRP A 136 10.88 9.19 -0.06
CA TRP A 136 11.20 10.14 -1.12
C TRP A 136 12.05 11.33 -0.64
N ARG A 137 12.48 11.34 0.64
CA ARG A 137 13.28 12.41 1.27
C ARG A 137 12.65 13.78 1.06
N ARG A 138 11.32 13.87 1.25
CA ARG A 138 10.55 15.10 1.11
C ARG A 138 9.97 15.54 2.43
N GLU A 139 9.71 16.83 2.54
CA GLU A 139 8.95 17.36 3.65
C GLU A 139 7.54 16.79 3.67
N GLN A 140 7.03 16.57 4.87
CA GLN A 140 5.67 16.12 5.04
C GLN A 140 4.70 17.29 4.85
N PHE A 141 3.54 17.00 4.28
CA PHE A 141 2.42 17.95 4.28
C PHE A 141 1.99 18.30 5.71
N GLY A 142 1.33 19.44 5.90
CA GLY A 142 0.64 19.76 7.13
C GLY A 142 -0.39 18.68 7.50
N LEU A 143 -0.74 18.56 8.78
CA LEU A 143 -1.58 17.46 9.29
C LEU A 143 -2.91 17.30 8.52
N ALA A 144 -3.62 18.40 8.26
CA ALA A 144 -4.90 18.37 7.53
C ALA A 144 -4.74 17.85 6.10
N GLN A 145 -3.68 18.28 5.39
CA GLN A 145 -3.39 17.81 4.04
C GLN A 145 -2.96 16.35 4.02
N ARG A 146 -2.16 15.91 4.99
CA ARG A 146 -1.78 14.50 5.12
C ARG A 146 -2.99 13.62 5.33
N LEU A 147 -3.89 14.06 6.19
CA LEU A 147 -5.14 13.37 6.46
C LEU A 147 -5.98 13.23 5.19
N LEU A 148 -6.28 14.35 4.53
CA LEU A 148 -7.11 14.34 3.33
C LEU A 148 -6.50 13.51 2.20
N ARG A 149 -5.22 13.73 1.91
CA ARG A 149 -4.50 13.01 0.84
C ARG A 149 -4.33 11.53 1.14
N GLY A 150 -4.02 11.18 2.40
CA GLY A 150 -3.92 9.80 2.84
C GLY A 150 -5.27 9.08 2.82
N ALA A 151 -6.34 9.73 3.28
CA ALA A 151 -7.69 9.17 3.19
C ALA A 151 -8.12 8.96 1.73
N THR A 152 -7.88 9.94 0.87
CA THR A 152 -8.15 9.83 -0.59
C THR A 152 -7.35 8.67 -1.20
N TRP A 153 -6.07 8.53 -0.86
CA TRP A 153 -5.23 7.43 -1.31
C TRP A 153 -5.79 6.07 -0.88
N PHE A 154 -6.19 5.96 0.38
CA PHE A 154 -6.73 4.72 0.91
C PHE A 154 -8.08 4.33 0.29
N LEU A 155 -8.98 5.29 0.11
CA LEU A 155 -10.25 5.06 -0.58
C LEU A 155 -10.05 4.65 -2.04
N LEU A 156 -9.11 5.29 -2.74
CA LEU A 156 -8.73 4.88 -4.10
C LEU A 156 -8.17 3.46 -4.12
N TYR A 157 -7.31 3.10 -3.17
CA TYR A 157 -6.78 1.74 -3.06
C TYR A 157 -7.88 0.70 -2.88
N LEU A 158 -8.81 0.94 -1.97
CA LEU A 158 -9.98 0.06 -1.77
C LEU A 158 -10.85 -0.05 -3.02
N THR A 159 -11.10 1.07 -3.69
CA THR A 159 -11.88 1.09 -4.94
C THR A 159 -11.22 0.24 -6.02
N ILE A 160 -9.90 0.34 -6.17
CA ILE A 160 -9.14 -0.43 -7.16
C ILE A 160 -9.14 -1.91 -6.83
N ILE A 161 -8.99 -2.29 -5.55
CA ILE A 161 -9.12 -3.69 -5.13
C ILE A 161 -10.51 -4.23 -5.44
N ALA A 162 -11.57 -3.45 -5.16
CA ALA A 162 -12.94 -3.85 -5.44
C ALA A 162 -13.18 -4.03 -6.96
N ILE A 163 -12.71 -3.09 -7.79
CA ILE A 163 -12.78 -3.19 -9.26
C ILE A 163 -12.03 -4.43 -9.75
N ARG A 164 -10.80 -4.61 -9.28
CA ARG A 164 -9.97 -5.77 -9.63
C ARG A 164 -10.66 -7.08 -9.25
N GLY A 165 -11.21 -7.16 -8.04
CA GLY A 165 -11.98 -8.31 -7.58
C GLY A 165 -13.15 -8.62 -8.50
N ARG A 166 -13.91 -7.62 -8.93
CA ARG A 166 -15.03 -7.80 -9.88
C ARG A 166 -14.57 -8.30 -11.25
N ILE A 167 -13.50 -7.73 -11.81
CA ILE A 167 -12.96 -8.13 -13.11
C ILE A 167 -12.47 -9.59 -13.07
N THR A 168 -11.78 -9.98 -12.01
CA THR A 168 -11.17 -11.32 -11.90
C THR A 168 -12.16 -12.40 -11.46
N LEU A 169 -13.24 -12.02 -10.76
CA LEU A 169 -14.20 -12.94 -10.17
C LEU A 169 -15.52 -13.02 -10.96
N GLY A 170 -15.76 -12.10 -11.89
CA GLY A 170 -17.07 -11.85 -12.53
C GLY A 170 -17.52 -12.85 -13.61
N GLY A 171 -16.83 -13.98 -13.85
CA GLY A 171 -17.28 -14.95 -14.81
C GLY A 171 -16.42 -16.21 -14.91
N ASP A 172 -17.04 -17.31 -15.37
CA ASP A 172 -16.37 -18.58 -15.68
C ASP A 172 -15.61 -18.50 -17.01
N HIS A 173 -14.84 -17.42 -17.18
CA HIS A 173 -14.05 -17.22 -18.40
C HIS A 173 -12.87 -18.18 -18.44
N VAL A 174 -12.78 -18.97 -19.49
CA VAL A 174 -11.71 -19.96 -19.72
C VAL A 174 -10.72 -19.43 -20.77
N GLY A 175 -9.42 -19.76 -20.61
CA GLY A 175 -8.41 -19.51 -21.62
C GLY A 175 -8.00 -18.04 -21.78
N ALA A 176 -7.88 -17.58 -23.03
CA ALA A 176 -7.32 -16.28 -23.40
C ALA A 176 -8.07 -15.07 -22.79
N ILE A 177 -9.39 -15.17 -22.66
CA ILE A 177 -10.22 -14.09 -22.07
C ILE A 177 -9.86 -13.88 -20.61
N ARG A 178 -9.66 -14.94 -19.84
CA ARG A 178 -9.24 -14.85 -18.44
C ARG A 178 -7.89 -14.15 -18.30
N THR A 179 -6.93 -14.49 -19.16
CA THR A 179 -5.61 -13.85 -19.19
C THR A 179 -5.72 -12.36 -19.54
N LEU A 180 -6.53 -12.02 -20.55
CA LEU A 180 -6.76 -10.64 -20.96
C LEU A 180 -7.39 -9.83 -19.82
N LEU A 181 -8.41 -10.34 -19.15
CA LEU A 181 -9.07 -9.70 -18.01
C LEU A 181 -8.10 -9.52 -16.84
N PHE A 182 -7.25 -10.53 -16.57
CA PHE A 182 -6.23 -10.41 -15.54
C PHE A 182 -5.24 -9.27 -15.86
N VAL A 183 -4.73 -9.19 -17.09
CA VAL A 183 -3.83 -8.12 -17.53
C VAL A 183 -4.54 -6.76 -17.47
N ALA A 184 -5.79 -6.68 -17.94
CA ALA A 184 -6.59 -5.45 -17.86
C ALA A 184 -6.80 -4.99 -16.40
N ALA A 185 -6.96 -5.92 -15.46
CA ALA A 185 -7.10 -5.63 -14.04
C ALA A 185 -5.81 -5.10 -13.37
N LEU A 186 -4.64 -5.28 -14.00
CA LEU A 186 -3.38 -4.70 -13.53
C LEU A 186 -3.22 -3.23 -13.90
N VAL A 187 -3.91 -2.75 -14.93
CA VAL A 187 -3.80 -1.35 -15.40
C VAL A 187 -4.23 -0.36 -14.33
N PRO A 188 -5.38 -0.48 -13.67
CA PRO A 188 -5.77 0.41 -12.57
C PRO A 188 -4.76 0.38 -11.41
N VAL A 189 -4.21 -0.79 -11.09
CA VAL A 189 -3.18 -0.94 -10.05
C VAL A 189 -1.90 -0.20 -10.44
N TRP A 190 -1.48 -0.31 -11.69
CA TRP A 190 -0.33 0.40 -12.21
C TRP A 190 -0.52 1.92 -12.18
N ILE A 191 -1.67 2.41 -12.62
CA ILE A 191 -2.01 3.84 -12.57
C ILE A 191 -1.97 4.33 -11.12
N PHE A 192 -2.57 3.58 -10.21
CA PHE A 192 -2.61 3.91 -8.79
C PHE A 192 -1.20 4.05 -8.19
N TRP A 193 -0.34 3.05 -8.36
CA TRP A 193 1.02 3.11 -7.82
C TRP A 193 1.88 4.17 -8.50
N SER A 194 1.63 4.47 -9.80
CA SER A 194 2.30 5.56 -10.50
C SER A 194 1.88 6.94 -9.97
N LEU A 195 0.61 7.12 -9.58
CA LEU A 195 0.08 8.36 -9.05
C LEU A 195 0.25 8.50 -7.52
N THR A 196 0.54 7.41 -6.82
CA THR A 196 0.74 7.45 -5.36
C THR A 196 1.75 8.51 -4.91
N PRO A 197 2.94 8.67 -5.50
CA PRO A 197 3.87 9.74 -5.11
C PRO A 197 3.32 11.14 -5.37
N VAL A 198 2.54 11.34 -6.44
CA VAL A 198 1.89 12.64 -6.74
C VAL A 198 0.91 13.03 -5.63
N LEU A 199 0.20 12.03 -5.09
CA LEU A 199 -0.82 12.25 -4.07
C LEU A 199 -0.19 12.42 -2.67
N LEU A 200 0.79 11.58 -2.31
CA LEU A 200 1.30 11.49 -0.95
C LEU A 200 2.59 12.29 -0.68
N VAL A 201 3.33 12.66 -1.73
CA VAL A 201 4.63 13.32 -1.60
C VAL A 201 4.54 14.76 -2.10
N ARG A 202 5.10 15.69 -1.34
CA ARG A 202 5.20 17.10 -1.76
C ARG A 202 6.09 17.18 -3.00
N ASN A 203 5.60 17.83 -4.06
CA ASN A 203 6.26 17.89 -5.39
C ASN A 203 6.55 16.50 -6.02
N GLY A 204 5.81 15.46 -5.63
CA GLY A 204 5.95 14.10 -6.17
C GLY A 204 5.46 13.95 -7.62
N GLY A 205 4.84 14.99 -8.21
CA GLY A 205 4.29 14.95 -9.57
C GLY A 205 5.30 15.19 -10.69
N ARG A 206 6.54 15.56 -10.38
CA ARG A 206 7.54 15.87 -11.42
C ARG A 206 8.05 14.60 -12.09
N GLY A 207 8.07 14.60 -13.41
CA GLY A 207 8.55 13.47 -14.20
C GLY A 207 7.60 12.28 -14.23
N LEU A 208 6.32 12.47 -14.58
CA LEU A 208 5.28 11.43 -14.63
C LEU A 208 5.71 10.16 -15.36
N ARG A 209 6.45 10.27 -16.48
CA ARG A 209 6.96 9.11 -17.22
C ARG A 209 7.89 8.21 -16.38
N TYR A 210 8.65 8.79 -15.46
CA TYR A 210 9.53 8.03 -14.55
C TYR A 210 8.75 7.43 -13.38
N LEU A 211 7.65 8.08 -12.98
CA LEU A 211 6.71 7.55 -11.99
C LEU A 211 6.00 6.30 -12.51
N ALA A 212 5.76 6.21 -13.82
CA ALA A 212 5.21 5.02 -14.45
C ALA A 212 6.08 3.77 -14.24
N LEU A 213 7.42 3.92 -14.30
CA LEU A 213 8.36 2.85 -13.97
C LEU A 213 8.33 2.48 -12.48
N ALA A 214 8.25 3.49 -11.60
CA ALA A 214 8.09 3.25 -10.18
C ALA A 214 6.77 2.53 -9.87
N GLY A 215 5.69 2.87 -10.61
CA GLY A 215 4.39 2.20 -10.51
C GLY A 215 4.43 0.73 -10.89
N LEU A 216 5.25 0.31 -11.88
CA LEU A 216 5.43 -1.09 -12.22
C LEU A 216 5.96 -1.91 -11.05
N ALA A 217 6.89 -1.37 -10.25
CA ALA A 217 7.37 -2.03 -9.05
C ALA A 217 6.24 -2.23 -8.03
N GLY A 218 5.37 -1.23 -7.87
CA GLY A 218 4.17 -1.34 -7.05
C GLY A 218 3.23 -2.46 -7.52
N VAL A 219 3.01 -2.59 -8.83
CA VAL A 219 2.22 -3.69 -9.41
C VAL A 219 2.85 -5.05 -9.11
N VAL A 220 4.17 -5.19 -9.30
CA VAL A 220 4.88 -6.45 -9.01
C VAL A 220 4.74 -6.83 -7.54
N ILE A 221 4.88 -5.90 -6.63
CA ILE A 221 4.79 -6.17 -5.19
C ILE A 221 3.33 -6.46 -4.81
N ASP A 222 2.41 -5.56 -5.11
CA ASP A 222 1.02 -5.59 -4.61
C ASP A 222 0.14 -6.60 -5.37
N ALA A 223 0.29 -6.70 -6.69
CA ALA A 223 -0.55 -7.55 -7.51
C ALA A 223 0.05 -8.94 -7.81
N THR A 224 1.32 -9.17 -7.51
CA THR A 224 2.00 -10.45 -7.77
C THR A 224 2.62 -11.04 -6.51
N ILE A 225 3.58 -10.34 -5.87
CA ILE A 225 4.33 -10.90 -4.74
C ILE A 225 3.39 -11.13 -3.56
N LEU A 226 2.60 -10.14 -3.15
CA LEU A 226 1.71 -10.27 -2.01
C LEU A 226 0.64 -11.38 -2.20
N PRO A 227 -0.10 -11.46 -3.32
CA PRO A 227 -1.05 -12.54 -3.53
C PRO A 227 -0.41 -13.93 -3.59
N VAL A 228 0.77 -14.07 -4.20
CA VAL A 228 1.51 -15.34 -4.22
C VAL A 228 1.96 -15.71 -2.81
N ALA A 229 2.50 -14.75 -2.07
CA ALA A 229 2.88 -14.95 -0.67
C ALA A 229 1.66 -15.36 0.18
N ALA A 230 0.49 -14.72 -0.03
CA ALA A 230 -0.74 -15.08 0.64
C ALA A 230 -1.09 -16.56 0.43
N ARG A 231 -1.12 -17.00 -0.82
CA ARG A 231 -1.49 -18.38 -1.16
C ARG A 231 -0.53 -19.44 -0.57
N ILE A 232 0.73 -19.07 -0.38
CA ILE A 232 1.75 -19.99 0.14
C ILE A 232 1.81 -19.95 1.68
N PHE A 233 1.86 -18.76 2.26
CA PHE A 233 2.12 -18.58 3.68
C PHE A 233 0.86 -18.61 4.53
N PHE A 234 -0.25 -18.05 4.06
CA PHE A 234 -1.46 -17.93 4.88
C PHE A 234 -2.04 -19.31 5.31
N PRO A 235 -2.14 -20.31 4.42
CA PRO A 235 -2.55 -21.67 4.83
C PRO A 235 -1.60 -22.30 5.85
N ARG A 236 -0.27 -22.08 5.70
CA ARG A 236 0.72 -22.57 6.65
C ARG A 236 0.61 -21.88 8.02
N LEU A 237 0.37 -20.57 8.02
CA LEU A 237 0.12 -19.83 9.27
C LEU A 237 -1.13 -20.35 9.97
N LEU A 238 -2.23 -20.52 9.24
CA LEU A 238 -3.47 -21.06 9.80
C LEU A 238 -3.27 -22.48 10.36
N SER A 239 -2.53 -23.35 9.67
CA SER A 239 -2.25 -24.69 10.16
C SER A 239 -1.36 -24.68 11.40
N GLY A 240 -0.36 -23.80 11.45
CA GLY A 240 0.53 -23.64 12.61
C GLY A 240 -0.19 -23.15 13.89
N TRP A 241 -1.22 -22.33 13.73
CA TRP A 241 -2.02 -21.79 14.85
C TRP A 241 -3.28 -22.60 15.15
N ASN A 242 -3.34 -23.84 14.67
CA ASN A 242 -4.52 -24.70 14.64
C ASN A 242 -5.16 -24.95 16.01
N GLY A 243 -4.32 -25.06 17.06
CA GLY A 243 -4.79 -25.32 18.42
C GLY A 243 -5.46 -24.11 19.12
N LEU A 244 -5.40 -22.91 18.53
CA LEU A 244 -5.89 -21.68 19.14
C LEU A 244 -7.26 -21.24 18.65
N GLY A 245 -7.93 -22.04 17.79
CA GLY A 245 -9.28 -21.71 17.27
C GLY A 245 -9.36 -20.34 16.61
N PRO A 246 -10.37 -19.49 16.95
CA PRO A 246 -10.54 -18.15 16.37
C PRO A 246 -9.32 -17.24 16.59
N MET A 247 -8.61 -17.39 17.71
CA MET A 247 -7.40 -16.63 17.99
C MET A 247 -6.28 -16.95 17.00
N GLY A 248 -6.19 -18.21 16.55
CA GLY A 248 -5.25 -18.63 15.51
C GLY A 248 -5.51 -17.92 14.17
N VAL A 249 -6.78 -17.73 13.80
CA VAL A 249 -7.16 -16.98 12.60
C VAL A 249 -6.73 -15.51 12.73
N ALA A 250 -6.97 -14.89 13.89
CA ALA A 250 -6.56 -13.51 14.14
C ALA A 250 -5.04 -13.33 14.08
N MET A 251 -4.26 -14.27 14.64
CA MET A 251 -2.79 -14.27 14.60
C MET A 251 -2.27 -14.42 13.16
N ALA A 252 -2.86 -15.34 12.37
CA ALA A 252 -2.52 -15.50 10.97
C ALA A 252 -2.81 -14.23 10.17
N LEU A 253 -3.97 -13.59 10.40
CA LEU A 253 -4.36 -12.34 9.75
C LEU A 253 -3.43 -11.20 10.14
N MET A 254 -3.07 -11.07 11.41
CA MET A 254 -2.10 -10.05 11.87
C MET A 254 -0.73 -10.23 11.21
N THR A 255 -0.25 -11.48 11.11
CA THR A 255 1.01 -11.79 10.41
C THR A 255 0.93 -11.42 8.94
N TRP A 256 -0.23 -11.69 8.30
CA TRP A 256 -0.50 -11.30 6.92
C TRP A 256 -0.49 -9.78 6.74
N CYS A 257 -1.15 -9.04 7.62
CA CYS A 257 -1.07 -7.58 7.65
C CYS A 257 0.37 -7.08 7.78
N GLY A 258 1.23 -7.81 8.50
CA GLY A 258 2.67 -7.54 8.60
C GLY A 258 3.38 -7.60 7.26
N LEU A 259 3.10 -8.63 6.48
CA LEU A 259 3.65 -8.77 5.12
C LEU A 259 3.18 -7.65 4.20
N ILE A 260 1.90 -7.28 4.26
CA ILE A 260 1.37 -6.13 3.49
C ILE A 260 2.06 -4.83 3.91
N GLY A 261 2.16 -4.56 5.21
CA GLY A 261 2.78 -3.35 5.74
C GLY A 261 4.23 -3.20 5.28
N ILE A 262 5.03 -4.26 5.41
CA ILE A 262 6.41 -4.28 4.90
C ILE A 262 6.41 -4.13 3.37
N GLY A 263 5.52 -4.80 2.64
CA GLY A 263 5.40 -4.70 1.20
C GLY A 263 5.15 -3.27 0.73
N TRP A 264 4.27 -2.52 1.39
CA TRP A 264 4.00 -1.11 1.05
C TRP A 264 5.19 -0.19 1.35
N VAL A 265 5.90 -0.42 2.47
CA VAL A 265 7.15 0.31 2.75
C VAL A 265 8.21 0.03 1.71
N VAL A 266 8.38 -1.23 1.31
CA VAL A 266 9.31 -1.62 0.23
C VAL A 266 8.90 -0.97 -1.08
N THR A 267 7.60 -0.95 -1.42
CA THR A 267 7.09 -0.27 -2.61
C THR A 267 7.44 1.22 -2.62
N ALA A 268 7.29 1.91 -1.49
CA ALA A 268 7.68 3.32 -1.36
C ALA A 268 9.19 3.51 -1.60
N CYS A 269 10.04 2.66 -1.03
CA CYS A 269 11.50 2.71 -1.20
C CYS A 269 11.93 2.38 -2.64
N VAL A 270 11.35 1.33 -3.24
CA VAL A 270 11.64 0.94 -4.63
C VAL A 270 11.22 2.06 -5.58
N GLY A 271 10.01 2.60 -5.40
CA GLY A 271 9.50 3.71 -6.20
C GLY A 271 10.41 4.92 -6.15
N ALA A 272 10.85 5.34 -4.95
CA ALA A 272 11.75 6.47 -4.75
C ALA A 272 13.12 6.24 -5.44
N VAL A 273 13.73 5.07 -5.21
CA VAL A 273 15.04 4.73 -5.78
C VAL A 273 14.98 4.62 -7.32
N LEU A 274 13.94 4.03 -7.88
CA LEU A 274 13.76 3.94 -9.32
C LEU A 274 13.59 5.33 -9.93
N TRP A 275 12.76 6.17 -9.32
CA TRP A 275 12.55 7.54 -9.79
C TRP A 275 13.86 8.35 -9.74
N GLU A 276 14.61 8.33 -8.63
CA GLU A 276 15.91 9.01 -8.49
C GLU A 276 16.94 8.55 -9.54
N ARG A 277 16.87 7.29 -9.99
CA ARG A 277 17.78 6.72 -10.98
C ARG A 277 17.40 7.04 -12.41
N THR A 278 16.12 7.08 -12.70
CA THR A 278 15.60 7.24 -14.06
C THR A 278 15.33 8.69 -14.43
N ALA A 279 14.94 9.51 -13.47
CA ALA A 279 14.70 10.93 -13.72
C ALA A 279 16.02 11.67 -13.95
N PRO A 280 16.03 12.73 -14.81
CA PRO A 280 17.18 13.62 -14.95
C PRO A 280 17.57 14.22 -13.61
N SER A 281 18.89 14.42 -13.40
CA SER A 281 19.39 14.98 -12.13
C SER A 281 18.81 16.35 -11.82
N GLU A 282 18.59 17.18 -12.84
CA GLU A 282 17.92 18.48 -12.73
C GLU A 282 16.50 18.35 -12.16
N THR A 283 15.69 17.42 -12.70
CA THR A 283 14.32 17.17 -12.22
C THR A 283 14.31 16.73 -10.75
N VAL A 284 15.27 15.90 -10.34
CA VAL A 284 15.40 15.44 -8.95
C VAL A 284 15.75 16.60 -8.04
N ILE A 285 16.76 17.42 -8.42
CA ILE A 285 17.24 18.55 -7.63
C ILE A 285 16.19 19.65 -7.54
N GLU A 286 15.54 20.03 -8.66
CA GLU A 286 14.45 21.01 -8.66
C GLU A 286 13.30 20.60 -7.76
N SER A 287 12.95 19.30 -7.79
CA SER A 287 11.88 18.79 -6.91
C SER A 287 12.25 18.87 -5.42
N GLU A 288 13.56 18.90 -5.09
CA GLU A 288 14.06 19.10 -3.72
C GLU A 288 14.14 20.56 -3.29
N THR A 289 14.40 21.48 -4.24
CA THR A 289 14.66 22.90 -3.95
C THR A 289 13.40 23.77 -3.94
N ASP A 290 12.30 23.28 -4.51
CA ASP A 290 11.02 24.04 -4.59
C ASP A 290 10.30 24.07 -3.20
N ILE A 291 11.08 24.39 -2.18
CA ILE A 291 10.61 24.68 -0.83
C ILE A 291 10.42 26.20 -0.80
N THR A 292 9.40 26.72 -1.49
CA THR A 292 8.91 28.07 -1.20
C THR A 292 8.22 27.99 0.15
N PRO A 293 8.69 28.77 1.15
CA PRO A 293 7.95 28.91 2.38
C PRO A 293 6.62 29.58 2.05
N GLY A 294 5.51 28.86 2.24
CA GLY A 294 4.17 29.41 2.25
C GLY A 294 3.78 29.75 3.66
#